data_82fe0d23db754d2289be243a0fe0c69f
#
_entry.id   82fe0d23db754d2289be243a0fe0c69f
#
_cell.length_a   1.000
_cell.length_b   1.000
_cell.length_c   1.000
_cell.angle_alpha   90.00
_cell.angle_beta   90.00
_cell.angle_gamma   90.00
#
_symmetry.space_group_name_H-M   'P 1'
#
loop_
_entity.id
_entity.type
_entity.pdbx_description
1 polymer ?
#
loop_
_entity_poly.entity_id
_entity_poly.type
_entity_poly.pdbx_seq_one_letter_code
_entity_poly.pdbx_strand_id
1 'polypeptide(L)'
;MHSALIIFSAVAALLSGACSSADSPSGRSNPSGLAHIHGMGLDSDGVLYAGTHYGVYRLARERNPELVGDVVHDFMGFTVVGPNHFMGSGHPGADSDDTPPNLGLIESTDGGQTWHSLSMTGEADFHSLDYRHGLVFGLDSGTRSVMVTADKKTWYRRAEISAVDIAVSPTDPNGVLATTGTGLLRSVDQAKTFTPVADTPPLILLSWPDEGPLIGITPTGMVYASQDAGTTWQARRDLGERPQAVEAAGRGLVFVATDRGIHRSTDNGTTFEAFYTFDA
;
A
#
# COMPACT_ATOMS: atom_id res chain seq x y z
N MET A 1 -54.22 60.64 6.02
CA MET A 1 -53.34 59.72 5.34
C MET A 1 -52.34 59.25 6.38
N HIS A 2 -52.57 58.07 6.98
CA HIS A 2 -51.77 57.54 8.09
C HIS A 2 -50.87 56.44 7.56
N SER A 3 -49.58 56.68 7.63
CA SER A 3 -48.56 55.60 7.31
C SER A 3 -48.17 54.89 8.60
N ALA A 4 -48.48 53.64 8.68
CA ALA A 4 -48.07 52.76 9.78
C ALA A 4 -46.66 52.23 9.56
N LEU A 5 -45.79 52.47 10.54
CA LEU A 5 -44.43 51.98 10.60
C LEU A 5 -44.40 50.57 11.27
N ILE A 6 -44.07 49.54 10.54
CA ILE A 6 -43.90 48.17 11.09
C ILE A 6 -42.44 47.98 11.47
N ILE A 7 -42.21 47.85 12.77
CA ILE A 7 -40.89 47.50 13.31
C ILE A 7 -40.76 45.97 13.30
N PHE A 8 -39.83 45.44 12.51
CA PHE A 8 -39.42 44.02 12.57
C PHE A 8 -38.26 43.87 13.58
N SER A 9 -38.57 43.24 14.69
CA SER A 9 -37.53 42.79 15.64
C SER A 9 -36.88 41.51 15.12
N ALA A 10 -35.60 41.58 14.79
CA ALA A 10 -34.81 40.43 14.46
C ALA A 10 -34.29 39.76 15.76
N VAL A 11 -34.78 38.58 16.04
CA VAL A 11 -34.24 37.69 17.08
C VAL A 11 -33.04 36.96 16.50
N ALA A 12 -31.84 37.29 16.95
CA ALA A 12 -30.62 36.55 16.63
C ALA A 12 -30.55 35.30 17.50
N ALA A 13 -30.82 34.16 16.92
CA ALA A 13 -30.58 32.86 17.55
C ALA A 13 -29.08 32.50 17.39
N LEU A 14 -28.36 32.52 18.49
CA LEU A 14 -27.00 31.99 18.59
C LEU A 14 -27.09 30.47 18.54
N LEU A 15 -26.82 29.88 17.38
CA LEU A 15 -26.55 28.45 17.21
C LEU A 15 -25.11 28.24 17.63
N SER A 16 -24.89 27.80 18.87
CA SER A 16 -23.66 27.15 19.30
C SER A 16 -23.52 25.79 18.57
N GLY A 17 -22.80 25.77 17.45
CA GLY A 17 -22.41 24.55 16.79
C GLY A 17 -21.40 23.80 17.65
N ALA A 18 -21.87 22.76 18.32
CA ALA A 18 -20.98 21.74 18.85
C ALA A 18 -20.30 21.06 17.66
N CYS A 19 -18.98 21.22 17.52
CA CYS A 19 -18.17 20.35 16.72
C CYS A 19 -18.24 18.96 17.34
N SER A 20 -19.13 18.12 16.84
CA SER A 20 -19.01 16.67 17.03
C SER A 20 -17.80 16.24 16.21
N SER A 21 -16.70 15.94 16.90
CA SER A 21 -15.66 15.07 16.37
C SER A 21 -16.36 13.83 15.85
N ALA A 22 -16.33 13.63 14.53
CA ALA A 22 -16.74 12.38 13.93
C ALA A 22 -15.80 11.32 14.51
N ASP A 23 -16.34 10.45 15.35
CA ASP A 23 -15.69 9.21 15.74
C ASP A 23 -15.36 8.48 14.46
N SER A 24 -14.07 8.35 14.17
CA SER A 24 -13.56 7.37 13.23
C SER A 24 -14.15 6.03 13.66
N PRO A 25 -14.72 5.22 12.75
CA PRO A 25 -15.22 3.92 13.13
C PRO A 25 -14.07 3.16 13.79
N SER A 26 -14.21 2.86 15.08
CA SER A 26 -13.28 2.02 15.83
C SER A 26 -13.14 0.72 15.05
N GLY A 27 -12.02 0.59 14.31
CA GLY A 27 -11.67 -0.65 13.65
C GLY A 27 -11.68 -1.74 14.71
N ARG A 28 -12.41 -2.81 14.48
CA ARG A 28 -12.35 -4.00 15.32
C ARG A 28 -10.88 -4.42 15.34
N SER A 29 -10.23 -4.32 16.48
CA SER A 29 -8.89 -4.83 16.66
C SER A 29 -8.93 -6.32 16.42
N ASN A 30 -8.30 -6.76 15.32
CA ASN A 30 -8.09 -8.18 15.06
C ASN A 30 -7.20 -8.71 16.21
N PRO A 31 -7.63 -9.73 16.98
CA PRO A 31 -6.84 -10.28 18.09
C PRO A 31 -5.45 -10.78 17.67
N SER A 32 -5.26 -11.07 16.39
CA SER A 32 -3.96 -11.52 15.83
C SER A 32 -2.95 -10.39 15.62
N GLY A 33 -3.31 -9.12 15.82
CA GLY A 33 -2.44 -7.97 15.53
C GLY A 33 -2.32 -7.61 14.05
N LEU A 34 -2.88 -8.38 13.14
CA LEU A 34 -2.92 -8.10 11.70
C LEU A 34 -4.04 -7.10 11.34
N ALA A 35 -4.05 -5.95 12.00
CA ALA A 35 -4.97 -4.89 11.63
C ALA A 35 -4.39 -4.12 10.43
N HIS A 36 -5.11 -4.14 9.33
CA HIS A 36 -4.79 -3.47 8.07
C HIS A 36 -3.37 -3.74 7.54
N ILE A 37 -3.28 -4.54 6.51
CA ILE A 37 -2.03 -4.90 5.83
C ILE A 37 -1.79 -3.89 4.71
N HIS A 38 -0.66 -3.17 4.74
CA HIS A 38 -0.31 -2.17 3.74
C HIS A 38 0.63 -2.70 2.66
N GLY A 39 1.42 -3.72 2.96
CA GLY A 39 2.33 -4.34 2.02
C GLY A 39 2.63 -5.78 2.42
N MET A 40 2.92 -6.61 1.45
CA MET A 40 3.36 -7.99 1.65
C MET A 40 4.58 -8.27 0.78
N GLY A 41 5.38 -9.26 1.18
CA GLY A 41 6.47 -9.76 0.38
C GLY A 41 6.83 -11.18 0.76
N LEU A 42 7.21 -11.98 -0.23
CA LEU A 42 7.67 -13.34 -0.03
C LEU A 42 9.19 -13.37 0.06
N ASP A 43 9.73 -13.91 1.15
CA ASP A 43 11.18 -14.16 1.26
C ASP A 43 11.60 -15.39 0.43
N SER A 44 12.89 -15.50 0.15
CA SER A 44 13.50 -16.60 -0.61
C SER A 44 13.16 -17.99 -0.06
N ASP A 45 12.92 -18.10 1.25
CA ASP A 45 12.55 -19.34 1.94
C ASP A 45 11.05 -19.68 1.82
N GLY A 46 10.28 -18.88 1.08
CA GLY A 46 8.85 -19.05 0.89
C GLY A 46 8.00 -18.62 2.08
N VAL A 47 8.55 -17.82 2.95
CA VAL A 47 7.84 -17.21 4.07
C VAL A 47 7.26 -15.87 3.64
N LEU A 48 5.97 -15.68 3.89
CA LEU A 48 5.29 -14.41 3.63
C LEU A 48 5.45 -13.46 4.83
N TYR A 49 5.80 -12.22 4.56
CA TYR A 49 5.83 -11.13 5.53
C TYR A 49 4.79 -10.07 5.17
N ALA A 50 4.25 -9.42 6.18
CA ALA A 50 3.26 -8.35 6.04
C ALA A 50 3.61 -7.16 6.92
N GLY A 51 3.72 -5.97 6.33
CA GLY A 51 3.77 -4.69 7.01
C GLY A 51 2.35 -4.23 7.36
N THR A 52 2.14 -3.88 8.64
CA THR A 52 0.83 -3.55 9.21
C THR A 52 0.91 -2.28 10.07
N HIS A 53 -0.24 -1.79 10.57
CA HIS A 53 -0.27 -0.73 11.59
C HIS A 53 0.47 -1.08 12.90
N TYR A 54 0.77 -2.36 13.14
CA TYR A 54 1.35 -2.83 14.40
C TYR A 54 2.62 -3.66 14.18
N GLY A 55 3.47 -3.22 13.26
CA GLY A 55 4.74 -3.88 12.98
C GLY A 55 4.70 -4.81 11.79
N VAL A 56 5.77 -5.58 11.62
CA VAL A 56 5.90 -6.61 10.58
C VAL A 56 5.55 -7.97 11.15
N TYR A 57 4.71 -8.70 10.45
CA TYR A 57 4.32 -10.05 10.82
C TYR A 57 4.87 -11.09 9.84
N ARG A 58 5.37 -12.18 10.39
CA ARG A 58 5.71 -13.39 9.68
C ARG A 58 4.48 -14.28 9.60
N LEU A 59 4.15 -14.71 8.39
CA LEU A 59 2.95 -15.49 8.08
C LEU A 59 3.36 -16.85 7.53
N ALA A 60 3.03 -17.90 8.26
CA ALA A 60 3.22 -19.27 7.81
C ALA A 60 1.88 -19.97 7.74
N ARG A 61 1.72 -20.86 6.73
CA ARG A 61 0.48 -21.61 6.54
C ARG A 61 0.12 -22.37 7.82
N GLU A 62 -1.16 -22.31 8.21
CA GLU A 62 -1.73 -23.06 9.36
C GLU A 62 -1.09 -22.70 10.72
N ARG A 63 -0.45 -21.52 10.81
CA ARG A 63 0.09 -20.98 12.07
C ARG A 63 -0.45 -19.60 12.34
N ASN A 64 -0.49 -19.23 13.60
CA ASN A 64 -0.79 -17.85 13.97
C ASN A 64 0.29 -16.92 13.42
N PRO A 65 -0.08 -15.70 12.98
CA PRO A 65 0.88 -14.66 12.64
C PRO A 65 1.81 -14.37 13.81
N GLU A 66 3.10 -14.25 13.53
CA GLU A 66 4.13 -13.96 14.51
C GLU A 66 4.67 -12.54 14.26
N LEU A 67 4.58 -11.67 15.27
CA LEU A 67 5.24 -10.36 15.23
C LEU A 67 6.75 -10.58 15.16
N VAL A 68 7.40 -9.84 14.25
CA VAL A 68 8.86 -9.94 14.04
C VAL A 68 9.56 -8.82 14.80
N GLY A 69 10.46 -9.21 15.70
CA GLY A 69 11.16 -8.25 16.55
C GLY A 69 10.25 -7.53 17.55
N ASP A 70 10.78 -6.47 18.17
CA ASP A 70 10.08 -5.68 19.19
C ASP A 70 9.61 -4.31 18.64
N VAL A 71 9.85 -4.03 17.36
CA VAL A 71 9.54 -2.73 16.74
C VAL A 71 8.11 -2.73 16.22
N VAL A 72 7.26 -1.90 16.81
CA VAL A 72 5.84 -1.77 16.47
C VAL A 72 5.61 -0.43 15.75
N HIS A 73 6.23 -0.25 14.56
CA HIS A 73 5.91 0.88 13.68
C HIS A 73 4.62 0.63 12.91
N ASP A 74 3.96 1.72 12.51
CA ASP A 74 2.87 1.71 11.54
C ASP A 74 3.48 1.73 10.12
N PHE A 75 3.60 0.56 9.51
CA PHE A 75 4.16 0.40 8.17
C PHE A 75 3.13 0.71 7.10
N MET A 76 3.21 1.90 6.50
CA MET A 76 2.38 2.32 5.37
C MET A 76 2.92 1.78 4.04
N GLY A 77 4.23 1.66 3.89
CA GLY A 77 4.91 1.02 2.77
C GLY A 77 5.85 -0.07 3.27
N PHE A 78 5.84 -1.23 2.61
CA PHE A 78 6.69 -2.38 2.95
C PHE A 78 7.02 -3.17 1.69
N THR A 79 8.29 -3.56 1.54
CA THR A 79 8.76 -4.44 0.45
C THR A 79 9.89 -5.35 0.91
N VAL A 80 9.89 -6.59 0.41
CA VAL A 80 10.98 -7.55 0.59
C VAL A 80 11.97 -7.38 -0.56
N VAL A 81 13.21 -7.03 -0.22
CA VAL A 81 14.28 -6.73 -1.18
C VAL A 81 15.11 -7.96 -1.51
N GLY A 82 15.21 -8.87 -0.55
CA GLY A 82 15.98 -10.10 -0.67
C GLY A 82 15.95 -10.90 0.64
N PRO A 83 16.76 -11.98 0.74
CA PRO A 83 16.79 -12.82 1.94
C PRO A 83 17.05 -12.00 3.21
N ASN A 84 16.12 -12.05 4.17
CA ASN A 84 16.17 -11.28 5.43
C ASN A 84 16.37 -9.78 5.24
N HIS A 85 16.09 -9.24 4.05
CA HIS A 85 16.32 -7.85 3.69
C HIS A 85 15.00 -7.18 3.30
N PHE A 86 14.57 -6.21 4.11
CA PHE A 86 13.30 -5.50 3.96
C PHE A 86 13.52 -3.99 3.92
N MET A 87 12.64 -3.28 3.24
CA MET A 87 12.50 -1.84 3.32
C MET A 87 11.09 -1.48 3.75
N GLY A 88 10.98 -0.38 4.49
CA GLY A 88 9.72 0.11 4.98
C GLY A 88 9.66 1.63 5.08
N SER A 89 8.45 2.12 5.27
CA SER A 89 8.12 3.52 5.55
C SER A 89 6.81 3.60 6.30
N GLY A 90 6.50 4.75 6.87
CA GLY A 90 5.26 5.00 7.60
C GLY A 90 5.51 5.86 8.83
N HIS A 91 4.90 5.47 9.96
CA HIS A 91 4.91 6.26 11.18
C HIS A 91 5.56 5.52 12.36
N PRO A 92 6.20 6.24 13.30
CA PRO A 92 6.66 5.64 14.55
C PRO A 92 5.51 4.99 15.33
N GLY A 93 5.80 3.93 16.07
CA GLY A 93 4.84 3.34 17.01
C GLY A 93 4.44 4.32 18.12
N ALA A 94 3.31 4.04 18.75
CA ALA A 94 2.68 4.93 19.74
C ALA A 94 3.57 5.27 20.97
N ASP A 95 4.57 4.44 21.26
CA ASP A 95 5.50 4.64 22.39
C ASP A 95 6.74 5.47 22.03
N SER A 96 6.78 6.13 20.86
CA SER A 96 7.95 6.82 20.32
C SER A 96 7.80 8.35 20.42
N ASP A 97 7.66 8.90 21.62
CA ASP A 97 7.33 10.31 21.90
C ASP A 97 8.31 11.35 21.30
N ASP A 98 9.57 10.97 21.00
CA ASP A 98 10.63 11.86 20.51
C ASP A 98 11.00 11.66 19.03
N THR A 99 10.24 10.84 18.29
CA THR A 99 10.52 10.54 16.87
C THR A 99 9.73 11.46 15.95
N PRO A 100 10.33 11.91 14.80
CA PRO A 100 9.60 12.63 13.78
C PRO A 100 8.38 11.83 13.29
N PRO A 101 7.29 12.50 12.85
CA PRO A 101 6.02 11.83 12.53
C PRO A 101 6.12 10.83 11.37
N ASN A 102 7.11 11.01 10.48
CA ASN A 102 7.34 10.13 9.33
C ASN A 102 8.68 9.42 9.47
N LEU A 103 8.73 8.12 9.24
CA LEU A 103 9.96 7.32 9.29
C LEU A 103 10.90 7.60 8.10
N GLY A 104 10.36 8.11 6.99
CA GLY A 104 11.09 8.16 5.73
C GLY A 104 11.35 6.76 5.20
N LEU A 105 12.53 6.51 4.64
CA LEU A 105 12.97 5.17 4.27
C LEU A 105 13.73 4.53 5.42
N ILE A 106 13.25 3.36 5.86
CA ILE A 106 13.92 2.52 6.85
C ILE A 106 14.24 1.15 6.23
N GLU A 107 15.25 0.47 6.79
CA GLU A 107 15.76 -0.81 6.29
C GLU A 107 15.99 -1.79 7.44
N SER A 108 15.68 -3.05 7.20
CA SER A 108 16.09 -4.18 8.00
C SER A 108 16.92 -5.14 7.14
N THR A 109 18.04 -5.65 7.67
CA THR A 109 18.89 -6.66 7.03
C THR A 109 18.98 -7.96 7.84
N ASP A 110 18.11 -8.10 8.83
CA ASP A 110 18.04 -9.24 9.77
C ASP A 110 16.62 -9.86 9.83
N GLY A 111 15.86 -9.74 8.75
CA GLY A 111 14.52 -10.32 8.63
C GLY A 111 13.45 -9.58 9.42
N GLY A 112 13.64 -8.26 9.65
CA GLY A 112 12.69 -7.41 10.37
C GLY A 112 12.91 -7.33 11.87
N GLN A 113 13.97 -7.97 12.43
CA GLN A 113 14.25 -7.94 13.86
C GLN A 113 14.64 -6.54 14.34
N THR A 114 15.48 -5.86 13.55
CA THR A 114 15.87 -4.47 13.80
C THR A 114 15.69 -3.60 12.56
N TRP A 115 15.43 -2.32 12.77
CA TRP A 115 15.19 -1.34 11.70
C TRP A 115 16.11 -0.14 11.86
N HIS A 116 16.67 0.31 10.75
CA HIS A 116 17.58 1.46 10.69
C HIS A 116 17.03 2.53 9.74
N SER A 117 17.00 3.78 10.20
CA SER A 117 16.66 4.90 9.33
C SER A 117 17.78 5.13 8.31
N LEU A 118 17.40 5.26 7.03
CA LEU A 118 18.32 5.52 5.92
C LEU A 118 18.26 6.98 5.45
N SER A 119 17.06 7.51 5.24
CA SER A 119 16.86 8.87 4.70
C SER A 119 15.41 9.34 4.82
N MET A 120 15.17 10.63 4.59
CA MET A 120 13.86 11.28 4.54
C MET A 120 13.06 11.20 5.85
N THR A 121 13.73 10.93 6.99
CA THR A 121 13.08 10.89 8.31
C THR A 121 12.46 12.25 8.63
N GLY A 122 11.18 12.26 8.98
CA GLY A 122 10.39 13.47 9.21
C GLY A 122 9.88 14.15 7.92
N GLU A 123 10.34 13.73 6.75
CA GLU A 123 10.06 14.38 5.48
C GLU A 123 9.08 13.59 4.60
N ALA A 124 9.29 12.27 4.43
CA ALA A 124 8.51 11.45 3.54
C ALA A 124 7.72 10.35 4.28
N ASP A 125 6.55 10.05 3.73
CA ASP A 125 5.67 8.97 4.13
C ASP A 125 5.30 8.15 2.88
N PHE A 126 6.09 7.11 2.61
CA PHE A 126 5.90 6.27 1.43
C PHE A 126 4.82 5.22 1.66
N HIS A 127 3.70 5.32 0.94
CA HIS A 127 2.58 4.38 1.00
C HIS A 127 2.70 3.21 0.02
N SER A 128 3.57 3.31 -0.97
CA SER A 128 3.95 2.20 -1.85
C SER A 128 5.46 2.27 -2.07
N LEU A 129 6.13 1.13 -1.92
CA LEU A 129 7.56 0.96 -2.12
C LEU A 129 7.81 -0.21 -3.07
N ASP A 130 8.66 -0.01 -4.07
CA ASP A 130 9.15 -1.07 -4.95
C ASP A 130 10.66 -0.95 -5.12
N TYR A 131 11.37 -2.07 -5.00
CA TYR A 131 12.82 -2.15 -5.21
C TYR A 131 13.12 -3.00 -6.43
N ARG A 132 13.62 -2.35 -7.48
CA ARG A 132 13.97 -3.03 -8.73
C ARG A 132 15.15 -2.36 -9.41
N HIS A 133 15.95 -3.15 -10.12
CA HIS A 133 17.10 -2.68 -10.91
C HIS A 133 18.10 -1.84 -10.10
N GLY A 134 18.22 -2.11 -8.80
CA GLY A 134 19.07 -1.33 -7.88
C GLY A 134 18.50 0.04 -7.52
N LEU A 135 17.23 0.31 -7.84
CA LEU A 135 16.52 1.55 -7.52
C LEU A 135 15.41 1.27 -6.51
N VAL A 136 15.20 2.20 -5.59
CA VAL A 136 14.00 2.26 -4.75
C VAL A 136 13.05 3.29 -5.36
N PHE A 137 11.84 2.88 -5.61
CA PHE A 137 10.73 3.75 -6.00
C PHE A 137 9.79 3.87 -4.80
N GLY A 138 9.45 5.09 -4.42
CA GLY A 138 8.53 5.38 -3.33
C GLY A 138 7.42 6.32 -3.79
N LEU A 139 6.18 6.01 -3.44
CA LEU A 139 5.05 6.91 -3.62
C LEU A 139 4.83 7.67 -2.31
N ASP A 140 5.27 8.92 -2.26
CA ASP A 140 5.14 9.79 -1.08
C ASP A 140 3.72 10.37 -1.00
N SER A 141 3.02 10.06 0.08
CA SER A 141 1.63 10.49 0.33
C SER A 141 1.53 12.00 0.56
N GLY A 142 2.52 12.58 1.24
CA GLY A 142 2.55 14.00 1.60
C GLY A 142 2.65 14.92 0.39
N THR A 143 3.52 14.57 -0.57
CA THR A 143 3.72 15.36 -1.80
C THR A 143 2.98 14.78 -3.01
N ARG A 144 2.36 13.61 -2.88
CA ARG A 144 1.72 12.87 -3.97
C ARG A 144 2.65 12.66 -5.18
N SER A 145 3.90 12.37 -4.89
CA SER A 145 4.95 12.26 -5.91
C SER A 145 5.59 10.88 -5.88
N VAL A 146 5.91 10.37 -7.06
CA VAL A 146 6.86 9.26 -7.14
C VAL A 146 8.25 9.81 -6.91
N MET A 147 9.00 9.19 -6.02
CA MET A 147 10.38 9.51 -5.71
C MET A 147 11.27 8.31 -6.00
N VAL A 148 12.48 8.55 -6.47
CA VAL A 148 13.41 7.48 -6.87
C VAL A 148 14.79 7.75 -6.31
N THR A 149 15.43 6.71 -5.77
CA THR A 149 16.82 6.74 -5.32
C THR A 149 17.59 5.51 -5.77
N ALA A 150 18.90 5.69 -6.04
CA ALA A 150 19.83 4.60 -6.32
C ALA A 150 20.76 4.29 -5.13
N ASP A 151 20.98 5.27 -4.26
CA ASP A 151 21.91 5.18 -3.13
C ASP A 151 21.18 5.14 -1.77
N LYS A 152 19.82 5.13 -1.78
CA LYS A 152 18.94 5.17 -0.61
C LYS A 152 19.10 6.42 0.27
N LYS A 153 19.79 7.45 -0.23
CA LYS A 153 20.11 8.70 0.47
C LYS A 153 19.67 9.92 -0.32
N THR A 154 20.02 9.96 -1.61
CA THR A 154 19.69 11.06 -2.52
C THR A 154 18.44 10.71 -3.29
N TRP A 155 17.38 11.45 -3.09
CA TRP A 155 16.11 11.22 -3.75
C TRP A 155 15.84 12.20 -4.88
N TYR A 156 15.33 11.67 -5.98
CA TYR A 156 14.89 12.45 -7.13
C TYR A 156 13.37 12.42 -7.18
N ARG A 157 12.76 13.56 -6.92
CA ARG A 157 11.32 13.73 -7.12
C ARG A 157 11.00 13.61 -8.62
N ARG A 158 10.05 12.75 -8.94
CA ARG A 158 9.55 12.47 -10.29
C ARG A 158 8.19 13.14 -10.49
N ALA A 159 7.28 12.48 -11.22
CA ALA A 159 5.95 13.02 -11.45
C ALA A 159 5.15 13.16 -10.15
N GLU A 160 4.41 14.27 -10.05
CA GLU A 160 3.34 14.44 -9.07
C GLU A 160 2.07 13.84 -9.65
N ILE A 161 1.59 12.75 -9.04
CA ILE A 161 0.39 12.01 -9.45
C ILE A 161 -0.39 11.57 -8.21
N SER A 162 -1.72 11.61 -8.29
CA SER A 162 -2.58 11.08 -7.22
C SER A 162 -2.73 9.56 -7.38
N ALA A 163 -1.61 8.83 -7.25
CA ALA A 163 -1.60 7.38 -7.32
C ALA A 163 -2.03 6.75 -6.00
N VAL A 164 -2.52 5.51 -6.10
CA VAL A 164 -2.81 4.63 -4.96
C VAL A 164 -1.67 3.64 -4.76
N ASP A 165 -1.14 3.11 -5.88
CA ASP A 165 -0.09 2.10 -5.86
C ASP A 165 0.79 2.23 -7.11
N ILE A 166 2.03 1.73 -7.02
CA ILE A 166 2.97 1.67 -8.13
C ILE A 166 3.55 0.27 -8.28
N ALA A 167 3.88 -0.11 -9.52
CA ALA A 167 4.62 -1.33 -9.81
C ALA A 167 5.68 -1.07 -10.88
N VAL A 168 6.92 -1.46 -10.60
CA VAL A 168 8.05 -1.30 -11.52
C VAL A 168 8.19 -2.56 -12.39
N SER A 169 8.44 -2.37 -13.68
CA SER A 169 8.65 -3.48 -14.61
C SER A 169 9.87 -4.34 -14.20
N PRO A 170 9.74 -5.65 -14.15
CA PRO A 170 10.88 -6.54 -13.85
C PRO A 170 11.93 -6.57 -14.95
N THR A 171 11.56 -6.21 -16.20
CA THR A 171 12.44 -6.33 -17.38
C THR A 171 12.88 -5.01 -17.97
N ASP A 172 12.20 -3.90 -17.65
CA ASP A 172 12.53 -2.55 -18.15
C ASP A 172 12.69 -1.58 -16.98
N PRO A 173 13.91 -1.11 -16.68
CA PRO A 173 14.16 -0.19 -15.57
C PRO A 173 13.47 1.18 -15.73
N ASN A 174 12.96 1.49 -16.92
CA ASN A 174 12.23 2.72 -17.18
C ASN A 174 10.70 2.56 -17.03
N GLY A 175 10.22 1.31 -17.04
CA GLY A 175 8.80 0.98 -17.01
C GLY A 175 8.22 1.04 -15.60
N VAL A 176 7.23 1.91 -15.39
CA VAL A 176 6.48 2.02 -14.12
C VAL A 176 5.00 2.14 -14.43
N LEU A 177 4.19 1.39 -13.73
CA LEU A 177 2.73 1.53 -13.73
C LEU A 177 2.29 2.18 -12.42
N ALA A 178 1.22 2.96 -12.49
CA ALA A 178 0.61 3.58 -11.33
C ALA A 178 -0.92 3.48 -11.42
N THR A 179 -1.57 3.03 -10.36
CA THR A 179 -3.02 3.08 -10.24
C THR A 179 -3.48 4.41 -9.71
N THR A 180 -4.58 4.93 -10.27
CA THR A 180 -5.18 6.20 -9.82
C THR A 180 -6.70 6.09 -9.76
N GLY A 181 -7.35 7.08 -9.14
CA GLY A 181 -8.81 7.18 -9.15
C GLY A 181 -9.43 7.34 -10.54
N THR A 182 -8.62 7.64 -11.57
CA THR A 182 -9.08 7.83 -12.96
C THR A 182 -8.63 6.71 -13.90
N GLY A 183 -7.92 5.70 -13.41
CA GLY A 183 -7.44 4.55 -14.16
C GLY A 183 -5.94 4.32 -14.03
N LEU A 184 -5.42 3.45 -14.89
CA LEU A 184 -4.02 3.05 -14.91
C LEU A 184 -3.19 4.06 -15.71
N LEU A 185 -2.05 4.44 -15.16
CA LEU A 185 -1.04 5.27 -15.82
C LEU A 185 0.22 4.46 -16.09
N ARG A 186 0.95 4.81 -17.16
CA ARG A 186 2.23 4.20 -17.53
C ARG A 186 3.30 5.27 -17.71
N SER A 187 4.47 5.00 -17.16
CA SER A 187 5.72 5.69 -17.43
C SER A 187 6.67 4.77 -18.19
N VAL A 188 7.50 5.35 -19.07
CA VAL A 188 8.60 4.69 -19.79
C VAL A 188 9.92 5.44 -19.60
N ASP A 189 10.00 6.26 -18.56
CA ASP A 189 11.14 7.15 -18.29
C ASP A 189 11.49 7.25 -16.78
N GLN A 190 11.30 6.15 -16.04
CA GLN A 190 11.51 6.05 -14.58
C GLN A 190 10.61 7.02 -13.80
N ALA A 191 9.33 6.98 -14.07
CA ALA A 191 8.31 7.80 -13.42
C ALA A 191 8.47 9.32 -13.57
N LYS A 192 9.25 9.82 -14.55
CA LYS A 192 9.36 11.27 -14.79
C LYS A 192 8.08 11.82 -15.39
N THR A 193 7.48 11.06 -16.31
CA THR A 193 6.19 11.38 -16.91
C THR A 193 5.29 10.15 -16.96
N PHE A 194 3.98 10.38 -16.94
CA PHE A 194 2.98 9.32 -17.02
C PHE A 194 1.95 9.64 -18.11
N THR A 195 1.50 8.58 -18.78
CA THR A 195 0.42 8.64 -19.76
C THR A 195 -0.68 7.64 -19.40
N PRO A 196 -1.96 7.96 -19.65
CA PRO A 196 -3.06 7.01 -19.41
C PRO A 196 -2.93 5.76 -20.28
N VAL A 197 -3.26 4.60 -19.70
CA VAL A 197 -3.46 3.35 -20.43
C VAL A 197 -4.96 3.17 -20.66
N ALA A 198 -5.35 3.06 -21.94
CA ALA A 198 -6.76 2.94 -22.31
C ALA A 198 -7.32 1.54 -21.97
N ASP A 199 -8.65 1.46 -21.84
CA ASP A 199 -9.42 0.20 -21.72
C ASP A 199 -8.95 -0.72 -20.58
N THR A 200 -8.48 -0.13 -19.46
CA THR A 200 -8.04 -0.88 -18.28
C THR A 200 -9.17 -1.04 -17.26
N PRO A 201 -9.20 -2.15 -16.50
CA PRO A 201 -10.06 -2.25 -15.33
C PRO A 201 -9.75 -1.15 -14.29
N PRO A 202 -10.69 -0.81 -13.39
CA PRO A 202 -10.45 0.19 -12.33
C PRO A 202 -9.59 -0.41 -11.20
N LEU A 203 -8.30 -0.62 -11.48
CA LEU A 203 -7.36 -1.23 -10.56
C LEU A 203 -6.94 -0.24 -9.48
N ILE A 204 -6.71 -0.75 -8.26
CA ILE A 204 -6.16 0.01 -7.13
C ILE A 204 -4.84 -0.56 -6.62
N LEU A 205 -4.62 -1.87 -6.73
CA LEU A 205 -3.39 -2.55 -6.32
C LEU A 205 -2.76 -3.26 -7.51
N LEU A 206 -1.44 -3.29 -7.54
CA LEU A 206 -0.62 -3.95 -8.55
C LEU A 206 0.47 -4.78 -7.87
N SER A 207 0.82 -5.92 -8.45
CA SER A 207 2.06 -6.62 -8.14
C SER A 207 2.64 -7.23 -9.41
N TRP A 208 3.90 -6.90 -9.69
CA TRP A 208 4.58 -7.30 -10.93
C TRP A 208 5.74 -8.24 -10.62
N PRO A 209 5.54 -9.56 -10.70
CA PRO A 209 6.58 -10.53 -10.39
C PRO A 209 7.68 -10.57 -11.45
N ASP A 210 8.85 -11.14 -11.10
CA ASP A 210 9.93 -11.39 -12.07
C ASP A 210 9.52 -12.40 -13.13
N GLU A 211 8.71 -13.39 -12.76
CA GLU A 211 8.20 -14.44 -13.64
C GLU A 211 6.68 -14.54 -13.53
N GLY A 212 5.98 -14.46 -14.66
CA GLY A 212 4.52 -14.58 -14.71
C GLY A 212 3.82 -13.26 -15.05
N PRO A 213 2.49 -13.25 -14.95
CA PRO A 213 1.70 -12.07 -15.28
C PRO A 213 1.79 -10.99 -14.20
N LEU A 214 1.68 -9.74 -14.61
CA LEU A 214 1.32 -8.64 -13.73
C LEU A 214 -0.09 -8.88 -13.19
N ILE A 215 -0.26 -8.76 -11.88
CA ILE A 215 -1.54 -8.90 -11.19
C ILE A 215 -2.07 -7.51 -10.82
N GLY A 216 -3.36 -7.30 -11.04
CA GLY A 216 -4.06 -6.09 -10.64
C GLY A 216 -5.38 -6.43 -9.93
N ILE A 217 -5.77 -5.61 -8.95
CA ILE A 217 -6.99 -5.83 -8.18
C ILE A 217 -7.83 -4.56 -8.12
N THR A 218 -9.14 -4.72 -8.30
CA THR A 218 -10.12 -3.63 -8.19
C THR A 218 -10.52 -3.38 -6.72
N PRO A 219 -11.15 -2.24 -6.40
CA PRO A 219 -11.63 -1.94 -5.04
C PRO A 219 -12.63 -2.97 -4.48
N THR A 220 -13.29 -3.74 -5.35
CA THR A 220 -14.28 -4.78 -4.99
C THR A 220 -13.69 -6.16 -4.84
N GLY A 221 -12.37 -6.34 -5.07
CA GLY A 221 -11.70 -7.63 -4.95
C GLY A 221 -11.66 -8.47 -6.22
N MET A 222 -12.04 -7.92 -7.40
CA MET A 222 -11.86 -8.61 -8.67
C MET A 222 -10.40 -8.59 -9.06
N VAL A 223 -9.82 -9.77 -9.25
CA VAL A 223 -8.42 -10.00 -9.66
C VAL A 223 -8.34 -10.05 -11.18
N TYR A 224 -7.33 -9.39 -11.72
CA TYR A 224 -6.98 -9.40 -13.14
C TYR A 224 -5.51 -9.78 -13.32
N ALA A 225 -5.18 -10.33 -14.48
CA ALA A 225 -3.82 -10.64 -14.89
C ALA A 225 -3.53 -10.06 -16.28
N SER A 226 -2.33 -9.49 -16.45
CA SER A 226 -1.84 -8.99 -17.73
C SER A 226 -0.53 -9.68 -18.10
N GLN A 227 -0.42 -10.11 -19.38
CA GLN A 227 0.77 -10.74 -19.95
C GLN A 227 1.61 -9.77 -20.80
N ASP A 228 1.13 -8.55 -20.98
CA ASP A 228 1.66 -7.55 -21.92
C ASP A 228 1.91 -6.19 -21.23
N ALA A 229 2.48 -6.29 -20.02
CA ALA A 229 2.86 -5.14 -19.22
C ALA A 229 1.70 -4.17 -18.92
N GLY A 230 0.50 -4.69 -18.67
CA GLY A 230 -0.67 -3.88 -18.31
C GLY A 230 -1.40 -3.25 -19.49
N THR A 231 -1.13 -3.70 -20.74
CA THR A 231 -1.83 -3.20 -21.92
C THR A 231 -3.21 -3.84 -22.06
N THR A 232 -3.29 -5.16 -21.88
CA THR A 232 -4.56 -5.89 -21.83
C THR A 232 -4.68 -6.69 -20.54
N TRP A 233 -5.91 -6.91 -20.09
CA TRP A 233 -6.21 -7.54 -18.82
C TRP A 233 -7.22 -8.66 -18.96
N GLN A 234 -6.91 -9.79 -18.36
CA GLN A 234 -7.82 -10.93 -18.29
C GLN A 234 -8.37 -11.04 -16.87
N ALA A 235 -9.71 -11.04 -16.75
CA ALA A 235 -10.38 -11.29 -15.48
C ALA A 235 -10.03 -12.69 -14.95
N ARG A 236 -9.81 -12.80 -13.68
CA ARG A 236 -9.49 -14.02 -12.94
C ARG A 236 -10.59 -14.32 -11.93
N ARG A 237 -10.32 -14.20 -10.67
CA ARG A 237 -11.24 -14.49 -9.56
C ARG A 237 -11.79 -13.22 -8.96
N ASP A 238 -13.09 -13.19 -8.71
CA ASP A 238 -13.70 -12.22 -7.82
C ASP A 238 -13.69 -12.78 -6.39
N LEU A 239 -12.96 -12.11 -5.49
CA LEU A 239 -12.93 -12.46 -4.08
C LEU A 239 -14.16 -11.92 -3.34
N GLY A 240 -14.81 -10.86 -3.87
CA GLY A 240 -15.95 -10.21 -3.25
C GLY A 240 -15.65 -9.58 -1.89
N GLU A 241 -14.39 -9.26 -1.64
CA GLU A 241 -13.85 -8.72 -0.40
C GLU A 241 -13.00 -7.48 -0.70
N ARG A 242 -12.90 -6.57 0.26
CA ARG A 242 -12.11 -5.35 0.11
C ARG A 242 -10.61 -5.67 0.21
N PRO A 243 -9.81 -5.48 -0.86
CA PRO A 243 -8.39 -5.78 -0.81
C PRO A 243 -7.63 -4.71 -0.02
N GLN A 244 -6.52 -5.13 0.58
CA GLN A 244 -5.60 -4.30 1.35
C GLN A 244 -4.19 -4.32 0.74
N ALA A 245 -3.69 -5.50 0.33
CA ALA A 245 -2.39 -5.66 -0.30
C ALA A 245 -2.39 -6.86 -1.25
N VAL A 246 -1.46 -6.87 -2.20
CA VAL A 246 -1.23 -7.99 -3.12
C VAL A 246 0.25 -8.27 -3.27
N GLU A 247 0.62 -9.54 -3.29
CA GLU A 247 1.96 -10.02 -3.62
C GLU A 247 1.89 -11.11 -4.65
N ALA A 248 2.46 -10.88 -5.83
CA ALA A 248 2.68 -11.88 -6.87
C ALA A 248 4.15 -12.30 -6.86
N ALA A 249 4.42 -13.51 -6.38
CA ALA A 249 5.79 -14.01 -6.16
C ALA A 249 6.33 -14.88 -7.33
N GLY A 250 5.65 -14.84 -8.49
CA GLY A 250 6.01 -15.64 -9.65
C GLY A 250 5.55 -17.10 -9.55
N ARG A 251 5.78 -17.88 -10.63
CA ARG A 251 5.42 -19.29 -10.73
C ARG A 251 3.98 -19.64 -10.37
N GLY A 252 3.07 -18.71 -10.63
CA GLY A 252 1.65 -18.83 -10.32
C GLY A 252 1.24 -18.43 -8.91
N LEU A 253 2.20 -18.15 -8.03
CA LEU A 253 1.93 -17.82 -6.63
C LEU A 253 1.50 -16.37 -6.48
N VAL A 254 0.31 -16.16 -5.90
CA VAL A 254 -0.26 -14.85 -5.60
C VAL A 254 -0.90 -14.89 -4.22
N PHE A 255 -0.61 -13.89 -3.40
CA PHE A 255 -1.28 -13.64 -2.14
C PHE A 255 -2.08 -12.35 -2.22
N VAL A 256 -3.29 -12.35 -1.67
CA VAL A 256 -4.15 -11.17 -1.55
C VAL A 256 -4.61 -11.06 -0.11
N ALA A 257 -4.23 -9.97 0.53
CA ALA A 257 -4.79 -9.57 1.81
C ALA A 257 -6.08 -8.79 1.58
N THR A 258 -7.10 -9.11 2.35
CA THR A 258 -8.43 -8.46 2.33
C THR A 258 -8.84 -8.04 3.74
N ASP A 259 -9.99 -7.43 3.88
CA ASP A 259 -10.61 -7.13 5.18
C ASP A 259 -11.09 -8.38 5.95
N ARG A 260 -11.00 -9.59 5.36
CA ARG A 260 -11.42 -10.86 5.98
C ARG A 260 -10.30 -11.86 6.20
N GLY A 261 -9.14 -11.65 5.57
CA GLY A 261 -8.04 -12.58 5.69
C GLY A 261 -7.03 -12.46 4.55
N ILE A 262 -6.20 -13.48 4.42
CA ILE A 262 -5.23 -13.59 3.35
C ILE A 262 -5.59 -14.82 2.51
N HIS A 263 -5.71 -14.62 1.21
CA HIS A 263 -5.97 -15.65 0.23
C HIS A 263 -4.69 -15.98 -0.54
N ARG A 264 -4.54 -17.24 -0.95
CA ARG A 264 -3.41 -17.75 -1.72
C ARG A 264 -3.89 -18.40 -3.00
N SER A 265 -3.24 -18.09 -4.10
CA SER A 265 -3.37 -18.74 -5.41
C SER A 265 -2.04 -19.38 -5.81
N THR A 266 -2.10 -20.46 -6.60
CA THR A 266 -0.94 -21.10 -7.24
C THR A 266 -1.09 -21.17 -8.76
N ASP A 267 -2.08 -20.47 -9.32
CA ASP A 267 -2.43 -20.52 -10.75
C ASP A 267 -2.66 -19.09 -11.33
N ASN A 268 -1.82 -18.13 -10.89
CA ASN A 268 -1.87 -16.73 -11.32
C ASN A 268 -3.22 -16.06 -11.05
N GLY A 269 -3.82 -16.33 -9.90
CA GLY A 269 -5.05 -15.69 -9.46
C GLY A 269 -6.34 -16.27 -10.07
N THR A 270 -6.27 -17.45 -10.71
CA THR A 270 -7.47 -18.09 -11.29
C THR A 270 -8.34 -18.73 -10.19
N THR A 271 -7.69 -19.38 -9.21
CA THR A 271 -8.37 -19.90 -8.03
C THR A 271 -7.65 -19.46 -6.77
N PHE A 272 -8.37 -19.33 -5.66
CA PHE A 272 -7.83 -18.96 -4.36
C PHE A 272 -8.33 -19.92 -3.27
N GLU A 273 -7.44 -20.21 -2.34
CA GLU A 273 -7.73 -20.86 -1.06
C GLU A 273 -7.46 -19.88 0.09
N ALA A 274 -8.13 -20.04 1.23
CA ALA A 274 -7.79 -19.27 2.42
C ALA A 274 -6.39 -19.70 2.89
N PHE A 275 -5.51 -18.70 3.06
CA PHE A 275 -4.18 -18.87 3.65
C PHE A 275 -4.22 -18.56 5.14
N TYR A 276 -4.90 -17.48 5.49
CA TYR A 276 -5.19 -17.08 6.85
C TYR A 276 -6.55 -16.35 6.89
N THR A 277 -7.37 -16.65 7.88
CA THR A 277 -8.68 -15.99 8.07
C THR A 277 -8.63 -15.16 9.35
N PHE A 278 -9.05 -13.92 9.28
CA PHE A 278 -9.19 -13.07 10.45
C PHE A 278 -10.38 -13.56 11.27
N ASP A 279 -10.19 -13.66 12.58
CA ASP A 279 -11.28 -13.97 13.49
C ASP A 279 -12.33 -12.86 13.47
N ALA A 280 -13.61 -13.23 13.41
CA ALA A 280 -14.75 -12.33 13.25
C ALA A 280 -15.08 -11.55 14.55
#